data_438dfa255ac8cf4b2d199ea442f33dd9
#
_entry.id   438dfa255ac8cf4b2d199ea442f33dd9
#
_cell.length_a   1.000
_cell.length_b   1.000
_cell.length_c   1.000
_cell.angle_alpha   90.00
_cell.angle_beta   90.00
_cell.angle_gamma   90.00
#
_symmetry.space_group_name_H-M   'P 1'
#
loop_
_entity.id
_entity.type
_entity.pdbx_description
1 polymer ?
#
loop_
_entity_poly.entity_id
_entity_poly.type
_entity_poly.pdbx_seq_one_letter_code
_entity_poly.pdbx_strand_id
1 'polypeptide(L)'
;MGEFYTKGEPREATVATCILNTGNWVLPSDYADEVAYKPPFMHWFIAIFSLPVGHITETTARLPSALSLIGITMMFFYLLYKRTNSYRAFVASIILLTSFEMHRSGLEARVDMTLAFFMIGALISLFKWEEKELKGFPLLIPVFLGGAALVKGPIGILLPCMVFGIYLLILKRYSLWKIIYKNVFIALPALAILLVWYILAYKQGGEHFLNLVYAENFGRFLGMDSKKLGISYELGHEGPFWYYIPAIILGFMPWSLLLIFAAFSISIKKSTQKLSIWQRFINLDKLTLFSIISVVIIITFYAIPSSKRSVYIMPAYPGAAYLLTLLYEWALNKKTILIKLLARIILVISGILVLLIACFHFVDLYSVSTLLLHDTKTLHDISLFSTAFQHPSIFGFLVWFLLLCVFISVWYVLRKETARIVLISTLVLFICTQIFLEGLAYPVFKNGYSSRPFAEKIMSKYDLKNNTYVMNNLKEYSNLYGLNFYMDNNYKNFEKEQPKNGYFITGLSYIDKIKALYNNKYIFKELERTSDRFNDYGDVIVLYRFNQTGKEIKR
;
A
#
# COMPACT_ATOMS: atom_id res chain seq x y z
N MET A 1 -9.86 -6.34 -13.36
CA MET A 1 -8.80 -5.64 -12.58
C MET A 1 -7.62 -5.38 -13.50
N GLY A 2 -6.89 -4.26 -13.31
CA GLY A 2 -5.70 -3.99 -14.11
C GLY A 2 -4.54 -4.92 -13.78
N GLU A 3 -3.68 -5.16 -14.75
CA GLU A 3 -2.46 -5.95 -14.63
C GLU A 3 -1.44 -5.29 -13.69
N PHE A 4 -0.41 -6.02 -13.29
CA PHE A 4 0.70 -5.44 -12.56
C PHE A 4 1.56 -4.59 -13.47
N TYR A 5 1.84 -3.35 -13.05
CA TYR A 5 2.69 -2.43 -13.80
C TYR A 5 3.83 -1.82 -12.96
N THR A 6 3.72 -1.88 -11.62
CA THR A 6 4.75 -1.41 -10.68
C THR A 6 5.51 -2.58 -10.06
N LYS A 7 6.63 -2.29 -9.39
CA LYS A 7 7.47 -3.29 -8.70
C LYS A 7 6.83 -3.90 -7.46
N GLY A 8 5.95 -3.14 -6.79
CA GLY A 8 5.52 -3.47 -5.43
C GLY A 8 4.59 -4.66 -5.35
N GLU A 9 3.57 -4.70 -6.22
CA GLU A 9 2.56 -5.76 -6.23
C GLU A 9 3.12 -7.11 -6.73
N PRO A 10 3.80 -7.16 -7.90
CA PRO A 10 4.30 -8.43 -8.42
C PRO A 10 5.38 -9.04 -7.54
N ARG A 11 6.13 -8.25 -6.76
CA ARG A 11 7.06 -8.80 -5.78
C ARG A 11 6.36 -9.67 -4.75
N GLU A 12 5.28 -9.18 -4.15
CA GLU A 12 4.53 -9.96 -3.15
C GLU A 12 3.84 -11.18 -3.83
N ALA A 13 3.39 -11.03 -5.07
CA ALA A 13 2.82 -12.13 -5.86
C ALA A 13 3.88 -13.20 -6.20
N THR A 14 5.10 -12.81 -6.57
CA THR A 14 6.22 -13.73 -6.88
C THR A 14 6.60 -14.60 -5.67
N VAL A 15 6.65 -14.02 -4.47
CA VAL A 15 6.88 -14.79 -3.23
C VAL A 15 5.79 -15.84 -3.01
N ALA A 16 4.53 -15.48 -3.25
CA ALA A 16 3.41 -16.43 -3.14
C ALA A 16 3.45 -17.50 -4.25
N THR A 17 3.89 -17.15 -5.47
CA THR A 17 4.13 -18.11 -6.56
C THR A 17 5.20 -19.14 -6.15
N CYS A 18 6.28 -18.69 -5.52
CA CYS A 18 7.29 -19.60 -4.98
C CYS A 18 6.70 -20.58 -3.95
N ILE A 19 5.81 -20.12 -3.06
CA ILE A 19 5.13 -21.01 -2.09
C ILE A 19 4.37 -22.12 -2.82
N LEU A 20 3.58 -21.78 -3.85
CA LEU A 20 2.78 -22.79 -4.58
C LEU A 20 3.67 -23.74 -5.39
N ASN A 21 4.74 -23.22 -6.03
CA ASN A 21 5.59 -24.01 -6.90
C ASN A 21 6.53 -24.96 -6.12
N THR A 22 7.01 -24.53 -4.96
CA THR A 22 8.02 -25.28 -4.18
C THR A 22 7.46 -25.99 -2.94
N GLY A 23 6.26 -25.62 -2.48
CA GLY A 23 5.72 -26.07 -1.20
C GLY A 23 6.44 -25.48 0.02
N ASN A 24 7.34 -24.51 -0.13
CA ASN A 24 8.05 -23.88 0.98
C ASN A 24 7.23 -22.73 1.59
N TRP A 25 6.46 -23.06 2.62
CA TRP A 25 5.63 -22.11 3.37
C TRP A 25 6.39 -21.34 4.45
N VAL A 26 7.61 -21.76 4.79
CA VAL A 26 8.38 -21.18 5.90
C VAL A 26 9.25 -20.02 5.40
N LEU A 27 10.08 -20.27 4.40
CA LEU A 27 11.04 -19.32 3.87
C LEU A 27 11.04 -19.37 2.33
N PRO A 28 10.01 -18.84 1.69
CA PRO A 28 9.96 -18.78 0.23
C PRO A 28 11.05 -17.86 -0.32
N SER A 29 11.43 -18.08 -1.57
CA SER A 29 12.30 -17.16 -2.29
C SER A 29 11.50 -16.04 -2.98
N ASP A 30 12.21 -14.97 -3.25
CA ASP A 30 11.76 -13.82 -4.02
C ASP A 30 12.37 -13.90 -5.46
N TYR A 31 12.86 -12.80 -5.94
CA TYR A 31 13.45 -12.62 -7.26
C TYR A 31 14.83 -13.32 -7.37
N ALA A 32 15.00 -14.15 -8.42
CA ALA A 32 16.27 -14.83 -8.71
C ALA A 32 16.87 -15.58 -7.50
N ASP A 33 16.06 -16.38 -6.84
CA ASP A 33 16.42 -17.22 -5.70
C ASP A 33 16.89 -16.47 -4.44
N GLU A 34 16.62 -15.17 -4.33
CA GLU A 34 16.83 -14.44 -3.08
C GLU A 34 15.78 -14.80 -2.03
N VAL A 35 16.20 -14.84 -0.78
CA VAL A 35 15.34 -15.20 0.34
C VAL A 35 14.37 -14.06 0.68
N ALA A 36 13.08 -14.36 0.79
CA ALA A 36 12.09 -13.43 1.29
C ALA A 36 12.21 -13.29 2.81
N TYR A 37 12.95 -12.28 3.28
CA TYR A 37 13.26 -12.07 4.71
C TYR A 37 12.07 -11.66 5.60
N LYS A 38 10.96 -11.22 5.01
CA LYS A 38 9.76 -10.85 5.77
C LYS A 38 8.97 -12.08 6.19
N PRO A 39 8.34 -12.05 7.39
CA PRO A 39 7.41 -13.10 7.77
C PRO A 39 6.30 -13.25 6.71
N PRO A 40 5.96 -14.49 6.28
CA PRO A 40 5.21 -14.72 5.05
C PRO A 40 3.68 -14.71 5.20
N PHE A 41 3.13 -14.15 6.27
CA PHE A 41 1.70 -14.27 6.59
C PHE A 41 0.78 -13.73 5.48
N MET A 42 1.11 -12.58 4.88
CA MET A 42 0.36 -12.08 3.74
C MET A 42 0.49 -13.01 2.52
N HIS A 43 1.68 -13.53 2.27
CA HIS A 43 1.95 -14.44 1.16
C HIS A 43 1.22 -15.77 1.32
N TRP A 44 1.04 -16.25 2.57
CA TRP A 44 0.18 -17.40 2.85
C TRP A 44 -1.27 -17.15 2.44
N PHE A 45 -1.83 -15.99 2.75
CA PHE A 45 -3.18 -15.64 2.31
C PHE A 45 -3.28 -15.55 0.78
N ILE A 46 -2.30 -14.92 0.11
CA ILE A 46 -2.27 -14.89 -1.36
C ILE A 46 -2.27 -16.32 -1.91
N ALA A 47 -1.38 -17.18 -1.42
CA ALA A 47 -1.29 -18.57 -1.86
C ALA A 47 -2.60 -19.35 -1.58
N ILE A 48 -3.17 -19.23 -0.37
CA ILE A 48 -4.41 -19.90 0.02
C ILE A 48 -5.58 -19.47 -0.89
N PHE A 49 -5.74 -18.16 -1.14
CA PHE A 49 -6.79 -17.66 -2.04
C PHE A 49 -6.58 -18.04 -3.50
N SER A 50 -5.37 -18.43 -3.87
CA SER A 50 -5.04 -18.88 -5.22
C SER A 50 -5.20 -20.39 -5.42
N LEU A 51 -5.31 -21.18 -4.35
CA LEU A 51 -5.50 -22.65 -4.45
C LEU A 51 -6.68 -23.06 -5.34
N PRO A 52 -7.86 -22.42 -5.29
CA PRO A 52 -8.97 -22.80 -6.16
C PRO A 52 -8.71 -22.53 -7.65
N VAL A 53 -7.83 -21.59 -7.97
CA VAL A 53 -7.47 -21.20 -9.35
C VAL A 53 -6.25 -21.99 -9.85
N GLY A 54 -5.44 -22.54 -8.93
CA GLY A 54 -4.23 -23.30 -9.22
C GLY A 54 -2.98 -22.45 -9.51
N HIS A 55 -3.11 -21.12 -9.61
CA HIS A 55 -2.00 -20.20 -9.82
C HIS A 55 -2.32 -18.83 -9.23
N ILE A 56 -1.28 -18.01 -9.01
CA ILE A 56 -1.45 -16.63 -8.52
C ILE A 56 -1.95 -15.75 -9.66
N THR A 57 -2.98 -14.94 -9.38
CA THR A 57 -3.50 -13.91 -10.30
C THR A 57 -3.42 -12.54 -9.65
N GLU A 58 -3.57 -11.45 -10.43
CA GLU A 58 -3.65 -10.09 -9.90
C GLU A 58 -4.78 -9.93 -8.88
N THR A 59 -5.89 -10.65 -9.11
CA THR A 59 -7.04 -10.64 -8.21
C THR A 59 -6.72 -11.33 -6.89
N THR A 60 -6.19 -12.55 -6.93
CA THR A 60 -5.89 -13.32 -5.71
C THR A 60 -4.76 -12.68 -4.90
N ALA A 61 -3.80 -12.02 -5.56
CA ALA A 61 -2.74 -11.27 -4.90
C ALA A 61 -3.27 -10.04 -4.13
N ARG A 62 -4.30 -9.37 -4.64
CA ARG A 62 -4.90 -8.17 -4.01
C ARG A 62 -5.96 -8.49 -2.95
N LEU A 63 -6.53 -9.70 -2.95
CA LEU A 63 -7.58 -10.09 -2.00
C LEU A 63 -7.22 -9.89 -0.52
N PRO A 64 -6.01 -10.23 -0.02
CA PRO A 64 -5.66 -10.01 1.38
C PRO A 64 -5.76 -8.54 1.79
N SER A 65 -5.32 -7.61 0.92
CA SER A 65 -5.41 -6.17 1.17
C SER A 65 -6.86 -5.68 1.14
N ALA A 66 -7.66 -6.10 0.16
CA ALA A 66 -9.06 -5.72 0.05
C ALA A 66 -9.89 -6.19 1.24
N LEU A 67 -9.72 -7.45 1.66
CA LEU A 67 -10.38 -8.01 2.84
C LEU A 67 -9.92 -7.33 4.13
N SER A 68 -8.64 -6.96 4.21
CA SER A 68 -8.11 -6.18 5.34
C SER A 68 -8.78 -4.81 5.44
N LEU A 69 -8.92 -4.08 4.34
CA LEU A 69 -9.61 -2.78 4.31
C LEU A 69 -11.08 -2.90 4.72
N ILE A 70 -11.79 -3.91 4.20
CA ILE A 70 -13.18 -4.20 4.59
C ILE A 70 -13.26 -4.50 6.08
N GLY A 71 -12.38 -5.39 6.58
CA GLY A 71 -12.35 -5.76 8.00
C GLY A 71 -12.05 -4.59 8.92
N ILE A 72 -11.09 -3.72 8.56
CA ILE A 72 -10.80 -2.46 9.29
C ILE A 72 -12.06 -1.59 9.36
N THR A 73 -12.70 -1.37 8.20
CA THR A 73 -13.87 -0.51 8.11
C THR A 73 -15.03 -1.05 8.94
N MET A 74 -15.28 -2.37 8.90
CA MET A 74 -16.33 -3.01 9.69
C MET A 74 -16.05 -2.96 11.20
N MET A 75 -14.81 -3.27 11.63
CA MET A 75 -14.41 -3.19 13.04
C MET A 75 -14.54 -1.76 13.58
N PHE A 76 -14.14 -0.78 12.78
CA PHE A 76 -14.22 0.64 13.13
C PHE A 76 -15.66 1.13 13.18
N PHE A 77 -16.48 0.79 12.16
CA PHE A 77 -17.91 1.10 12.17
C PHE A 77 -18.59 0.53 13.42
N TYR A 78 -18.37 -0.75 13.74
CA TYR A 78 -18.99 -1.39 14.89
C TYR A 78 -18.55 -0.75 16.22
N LEU A 79 -17.27 -0.38 16.35
CA LEU A 79 -16.76 0.34 17.52
C LEU A 79 -17.50 1.66 17.71
N LEU A 80 -17.61 2.47 16.66
CA LEU A 80 -18.25 3.78 16.71
C LEU A 80 -19.77 3.68 16.91
N TYR A 81 -20.42 2.75 16.23
CA TYR A 81 -21.86 2.51 16.35
C TYR A 81 -22.28 2.23 17.81
N LYS A 82 -21.47 1.43 18.51
CA LYS A 82 -21.74 1.08 19.93
C LYS A 82 -21.44 2.20 20.93
N ARG A 83 -20.64 3.21 20.57
CA ARG A 83 -20.16 4.26 21.49
C ARG A 83 -20.58 5.66 21.12
N THR A 84 -21.13 5.85 19.95
CA THR A 84 -21.60 7.15 19.48
C THR A 84 -23.01 7.00 18.91
N ASN A 85 -23.22 7.32 17.65
CA ASN A 85 -24.47 7.11 16.95
C ASN A 85 -24.23 6.56 15.53
N SER A 86 -25.27 6.01 14.90
CA SER A 86 -25.18 5.40 13.57
C SER A 86 -24.68 6.37 12.50
N TYR A 87 -25.10 7.65 12.55
CA TYR A 87 -24.67 8.66 11.59
C TYR A 87 -23.16 8.93 11.66
N ARG A 88 -22.64 9.15 12.89
CA ARG A 88 -21.19 9.37 13.11
C ARG A 88 -20.39 8.15 12.69
N ALA A 89 -20.83 6.94 13.06
CA ALA A 89 -20.20 5.70 12.68
C ALA A 89 -20.14 5.54 11.16
N PHE A 90 -21.25 5.83 10.47
CA PHE A 90 -21.32 5.75 8.99
C PHE A 90 -20.38 6.75 8.33
N VAL A 91 -20.47 8.03 8.68
CA VAL A 91 -19.65 9.08 8.08
C VAL A 91 -18.16 8.82 8.30
N ALA A 92 -17.76 8.47 9.53
CA ALA A 92 -16.37 8.16 9.87
C ALA A 92 -15.83 6.96 9.06
N SER A 93 -16.64 5.92 8.91
CA SER A 93 -16.23 4.71 8.18
C SER A 93 -16.13 4.95 6.68
N ILE A 94 -17.02 5.76 6.10
CA ILE A 94 -16.92 6.14 4.68
C ILE A 94 -15.69 7.03 4.46
N ILE A 95 -15.43 8.02 5.32
CA ILE A 95 -14.22 8.85 5.27
C ILE A 95 -12.96 7.97 5.33
N LEU A 96 -12.92 6.98 6.22
CA LEU A 96 -11.81 6.04 6.33
C LEU A 96 -11.64 5.21 5.06
N LEU A 97 -12.71 4.57 4.61
CA LEU A 97 -12.72 3.67 3.45
C LEU A 97 -12.29 4.38 2.16
N THR A 98 -12.75 5.62 1.99
CA THR A 98 -12.56 6.40 0.76
C THR A 98 -11.42 7.40 0.84
N SER A 99 -10.68 7.46 1.97
CA SER A 99 -9.45 8.26 2.06
C SER A 99 -8.39 7.70 1.10
N PHE A 100 -7.64 8.59 0.45
CA PHE A 100 -6.72 8.24 -0.63
C PHE A 100 -5.76 7.09 -0.26
N GLU A 101 -5.08 7.17 0.88
CA GLU A 101 -4.07 6.16 1.26
C GLU A 101 -4.69 4.80 1.60
N MET A 102 -5.81 4.78 2.36
CA MET A 102 -6.48 3.52 2.73
C MET A 102 -7.11 2.85 1.52
N HIS A 103 -7.78 3.63 0.68
CA HIS A 103 -8.41 3.13 -0.55
C HIS A 103 -7.35 2.53 -1.50
N ARG A 104 -6.32 3.30 -1.84
CA ARG A 104 -5.23 2.86 -2.71
C ARG A 104 -4.55 1.59 -2.18
N SER A 105 -4.18 1.59 -0.90
CA SER A 105 -3.48 0.44 -0.29
C SER A 105 -4.37 -0.80 -0.16
N GLY A 106 -5.69 -0.63 -0.07
CA GLY A 106 -6.66 -1.73 -0.07
C GLY A 106 -6.83 -2.40 -1.44
N LEU A 107 -6.54 -1.68 -2.53
CA LEU A 107 -6.66 -2.17 -3.90
C LEU A 107 -5.34 -2.66 -4.50
N GLU A 108 -4.23 -2.57 -3.76
CA GLU A 108 -2.91 -3.06 -4.16
C GLU A 108 -2.47 -4.24 -3.30
N ALA A 109 -1.69 -5.16 -3.87
CA ALA A 109 -1.08 -6.26 -3.12
C ALA A 109 0.07 -5.74 -2.26
N ARG A 110 -0.24 -5.34 -1.00
CA ARG A 110 0.73 -4.73 -0.08
C ARG A 110 0.63 -5.29 1.34
N VAL A 111 1.77 -5.68 1.88
CA VAL A 111 1.88 -6.17 3.28
C VAL A 111 1.42 -5.13 4.31
N ASP A 112 1.54 -3.84 3.99
CA ASP A 112 1.23 -2.76 4.93
C ASP A 112 -0.27 -2.67 5.25
N MET A 113 -1.17 -3.00 4.31
CA MET A 113 -2.61 -3.01 4.57
C MET A 113 -3.01 -4.18 5.49
N THR A 114 -2.44 -5.37 5.27
CA THR A 114 -2.66 -6.53 6.14
C THR A 114 -2.08 -6.27 7.55
N LEU A 115 -0.90 -5.64 7.63
CA LEU A 115 -0.33 -5.18 8.90
C LEU A 115 -1.28 -4.22 9.64
N ALA A 116 -1.80 -3.21 8.91
CA ALA A 116 -2.73 -2.23 9.48
C ALA A 116 -3.99 -2.90 10.03
N PHE A 117 -4.55 -3.90 9.34
CA PHE A 117 -5.69 -4.67 9.82
C PHE A 117 -5.43 -5.31 11.19
N PHE A 118 -4.32 -6.01 11.32
CA PHE A 118 -3.98 -6.67 12.58
C PHE A 118 -3.64 -5.66 13.69
N MET A 119 -2.91 -4.60 13.39
CA MET A 119 -2.58 -3.56 14.39
C MET A 119 -3.83 -2.80 14.85
N ILE A 120 -4.74 -2.45 13.94
CA ILE A 120 -6.00 -1.77 14.27
C ILE A 120 -6.90 -2.71 15.08
N GLY A 121 -6.99 -3.98 14.70
CA GLY A 121 -7.71 -5.00 15.46
C GLY A 121 -7.17 -5.14 16.89
N ALA A 122 -5.84 -5.12 17.06
CA ALA A 122 -5.20 -5.09 18.37
C ALA A 122 -5.57 -3.82 19.15
N LEU A 123 -5.44 -2.63 18.56
CA LEU A 123 -5.77 -1.35 19.20
C LEU A 123 -7.24 -1.28 19.65
N ILE A 124 -8.17 -1.69 18.80
CA ILE A 124 -9.60 -1.76 19.14
C ILE A 124 -9.85 -2.76 20.28
N SER A 125 -9.20 -3.90 20.26
CA SER A 125 -9.33 -4.93 21.31
C SER A 125 -8.71 -4.49 22.63
N LEU A 126 -7.58 -3.80 22.59
CA LEU A 126 -6.92 -3.17 23.76
C LEU A 126 -7.79 -2.10 24.39
N PHE A 127 -8.39 -1.21 23.58
CA PHE A 127 -9.34 -0.22 24.05
C PHE A 127 -10.54 -0.87 24.77
N LYS A 128 -11.15 -1.89 24.16
CA LYS A 128 -12.27 -2.64 24.76
C LYS A 128 -11.84 -3.40 26.03
N TRP A 129 -10.60 -3.83 26.15
CA TRP A 129 -10.09 -4.49 27.34
C TRP A 129 -9.91 -3.51 28.51
N GLU A 130 -9.48 -2.27 28.25
CA GLU A 130 -9.45 -1.20 29.26
C GLU A 130 -10.85 -0.89 29.78
N GLU A 131 -11.87 -0.83 28.91
CA GLU A 131 -13.27 -0.66 29.34
C GLU A 131 -13.75 -1.76 30.31
N LYS A 132 -13.16 -2.96 30.22
CA LYS A 132 -13.38 -4.07 31.16
C LYS A 132 -12.39 -4.05 32.34
N GLU A 133 -11.74 -2.93 32.62
CA GLU A 133 -10.77 -2.75 33.71
C GLU A 133 -9.60 -3.75 33.67
N LEU A 134 -9.20 -4.20 32.48
CA LEU A 134 -8.16 -5.20 32.24
C LEU A 134 -8.47 -6.57 32.86
N LYS A 135 -9.77 -6.89 33.06
CA LYS A 135 -10.23 -8.18 33.58
C LYS A 135 -10.32 -9.23 32.47
N GLY A 136 -10.17 -10.50 32.86
CA GLY A 136 -10.24 -11.66 31.96
C GLY A 136 -9.01 -11.81 31.04
N PHE A 137 -9.00 -12.90 30.26
CA PHE A 137 -7.98 -13.17 29.25
C PHE A 137 -8.46 -12.65 27.90
N PRO A 138 -7.81 -11.64 27.31
CA PRO A 138 -8.22 -11.04 26.06
C PRO A 138 -7.67 -11.78 24.85
N LEU A 139 -8.16 -12.99 24.55
CA LEU A 139 -7.62 -13.88 23.51
C LEU A 139 -7.39 -13.22 22.15
N LEU A 140 -8.28 -12.31 21.75
CA LEU A 140 -8.16 -11.61 20.46
C LEU A 140 -6.93 -10.71 20.38
N ILE A 141 -6.42 -10.19 21.50
CA ILE A 141 -5.27 -9.28 21.48
C ILE A 141 -4.00 -10.01 21.04
N PRO A 142 -3.58 -11.13 21.69
CA PRO A 142 -2.43 -11.90 21.21
C PRO A 142 -2.58 -12.41 19.77
N VAL A 143 -3.80 -12.77 19.34
CA VAL A 143 -4.05 -13.19 17.95
C VAL A 143 -3.78 -12.05 16.97
N PHE A 144 -4.29 -10.85 17.23
CA PHE A 144 -4.03 -9.70 16.39
C PHE A 144 -2.55 -9.26 16.43
N LEU A 145 -1.92 -9.24 17.61
CA LEU A 145 -0.50 -8.91 17.75
C LEU A 145 0.39 -9.93 17.04
N GLY A 146 0.09 -11.23 17.17
CA GLY A 146 0.81 -12.32 16.50
C GLY A 146 0.65 -12.27 14.99
N GLY A 147 -0.57 -12.00 14.49
CA GLY A 147 -0.83 -11.77 13.08
C GLY A 147 -0.04 -10.57 12.53
N ALA A 148 -0.05 -9.43 13.24
CA ALA A 148 0.75 -8.27 12.87
C ALA A 148 2.26 -8.58 12.83
N ALA A 149 2.75 -9.35 13.81
CA ALA A 149 4.14 -9.77 13.88
C ALA A 149 4.52 -10.71 12.72
N LEU A 150 3.65 -11.65 12.37
CA LEU A 150 3.86 -12.55 11.22
C LEU A 150 3.71 -11.85 9.85
N VAL A 151 3.21 -10.61 9.79
CA VAL A 151 3.21 -9.79 8.56
C VAL A 151 4.49 -8.97 8.41
N LYS A 152 4.99 -8.36 9.49
CA LYS A 152 6.13 -7.41 9.37
C LYS A 152 7.11 -7.43 10.54
N GLY A 153 7.13 -8.48 11.34
CA GLY A 153 8.06 -8.65 12.43
C GLY A 153 7.69 -7.92 13.73
N PRO A 154 8.66 -7.63 14.62
CA PRO A 154 8.41 -7.16 16.00
C PRO A 154 7.59 -5.88 16.13
N ILE A 155 7.60 -5.01 15.10
CA ILE A 155 6.85 -3.75 15.09
C ILE A 155 5.35 -3.96 15.28
N GLY A 156 4.82 -5.11 14.80
CA GLY A 156 3.42 -5.49 14.95
C GLY A 156 2.98 -5.68 16.40
N ILE A 157 3.91 -5.98 17.30
CA ILE A 157 3.67 -6.09 18.75
C ILE A 157 4.00 -4.78 19.45
N LEU A 158 5.18 -4.22 19.17
CA LEU A 158 5.74 -3.08 19.87
C LEU A 158 4.82 -1.85 19.81
N LEU A 159 4.36 -1.49 18.62
CA LEU A 159 3.64 -0.23 18.42
C LEU A 159 2.25 -0.23 19.05
N PRO A 160 1.38 -1.26 18.92
CA PRO A 160 0.12 -1.30 19.64
C PRO A 160 0.29 -1.34 21.16
N CYS A 161 1.28 -2.08 21.69
CA CYS A 161 1.59 -2.12 23.11
C CYS A 161 2.08 -0.77 23.64
N MET A 162 2.88 -0.04 22.87
CA MET A 162 3.35 1.30 23.22
C MET A 162 2.19 2.30 23.28
N VAL A 163 1.32 2.32 22.27
CA VAL A 163 0.10 3.16 22.26
C VAL A 163 -0.75 2.87 23.48
N PHE A 164 -0.99 1.60 23.77
CA PHE A 164 -1.81 1.19 24.89
C PHE A 164 -1.17 1.52 26.24
N GLY A 165 0.13 1.27 26.41
CA GLY A 165 0.86 1.62 27.62
C GLY A 165 0.79 3.10 27.94
N ILE A 166 1.03 3.97 26.94
CA ILE A 166 0.95 5.43 27.10
C ILE A 166 -0.50 5.87 27.43
N TYR A 167 -1.50 5.27 26.77
CA TYR A 167 -2.90 5.54 27.09
C TYR A 167 -3.22 5.22 28.56
N LEU A 168 -2.80 4.05 29.07
CA LEU A 168 -3.01 3.66 30.46
C LEU A 168 -2.28 4.59 31.44
N LEU A 169 -1.07 5.04 31.11
CA LEU A 169 -0.32 6.02 31.91
C LEU A 169 -1.07 7.36 32.02
N ILE A 170 -1.63 7.84 30.92
CA ILE A 170 -2.38 9.11 30.90
C ILE A 170 -3.69 9.02 31.70
N LEU A 171 -4.35 7.86 31.67
CA LEU A 171 -5.56 7.62 32.47
C LEU A 171 -5.31 7.66 33.98
N LYS A 172 -4.06 7.43 34.44
CA LYS A 172 -3.68 7.41 35.88
C LYS A 172 -4.50 6.46 36.78
N ARG A 173 -5.14 5.44 36.19
CA ARG A 173 -5.98 4.46 36.91
C ARG A 173 -5.25 3.22 37.37
N TYR A 174 -4.05 2.98 36.80
CA TYR A 174 -3.28 1.75 36.99
C TYR A 174 -1.87 2.09 37.44
N SER A 175 -1.30 1.27 38.32
CA SER A 175 0.11 1.37 38.70
C SER A 175 1.01 1.03 37.52
N LEU A 176 2.23 1.58 37.49
CA LEU A 176 3.21 1.32 36.43
C LEU A 176 3.50 -0.18 36.27
N TRP A 177 3.65 -0.90 37.38
CA TRP A 177 3.86 -2.35 37.37
C TRP A 177 2.68 -3.12 36.75
N LYS A 178 1.45 -2.71 37.02
CA LYS A 178 0.26 -3.32 36.41
C LYS A 178 0.24 -3.07 34.89
N ILE A 179 0.63 -1.87 34.45
CA ILE A 179 0.70 -1.52 33.02
C ILE A 179 1.76 -2.39 32.32
N ILE A 180 2.98 -2.48 32.86
CA ILE A 180 4.07 -3.31 32.33
C ILE A 180 3.64 -4.77 32.29
N TYR A 181 3.18 -5.32 33.41
CA TYR A 181 2.75 -6.71 33.50
C TYR A 181 1.68 -7.06 32.46
N LYS A 182 0.65 -6.21 32.32
CA LYS A 182 -0.45 -6.45 31.38
C LYS A 182 0.00 -6.38 29.93
N ASN A 183 0.90 -5.45 29.58
CA ASN A 183 1.49 -5.40 28.24
C ASN A 183 2.36 -6.63 27.95
N VAL A 184 3.21 -7.04 28.87
CA VAL A 184 4.02 -8.27 28.74
C VAL A 184 3.13 -9.50 28.58
N PHE A 185 2.09 -9.61 29.40
CA PHE A 185 1.16 -10.74 29.38
C PHE A 185 0.50 -10.98 28.01
N ILE A 186 0.12 -9.91 27.30
CA ILE A 186 -0.48 -10.01 25.96
C ILE A 186 0.56 -10.11 24.83
N ALA A 187 1.76 -9.56 25.04
CA ALA A 187 2.83 -9.58 24.05
C ALA A 187 3.55 -10.94 23.99
N LEU A 188 3.71 -11.64 25.12
CA LEU A 188 4.44 -12.91 25.19
C LEU A 188 3.89 -14.00 24.24
N PRO A 189 2.58 -14.28 24.18
CA PRO A 189 2.07 -15.27 23.24
C PRO A 189 2.30 -14.87 21.77
N ALA A 190 2.15 -13.58 21.44
CA ALA A 190 2.40 -13.06 20.10
C ALA A 190 3.89 -13.17 19.72
N LEU A 191 4.78 -12.88 20.67
CA LEU A 191 6.23 -13.04 20.49
C LEU A 191 6.61 -14.51 20.30
N ALA A 192 6.00 -15.43 21.06
CA ALA A 192 6.23 -16.86 20.90
C ALA A 192 5.88 -17.33 19.47
N ILE A 193 4.76 -16.90 18.92
CA ILE A 193 4.36 -17.21 17.53
C ILE A 193 5.42 -16.70 16.54
N LEU A 194 5.90 -15.48 16.69
CA LEU A 194 6.93 -14.90 15.83
C LEU A 194 8.27 -15.65 15.95
N LEU A 195 8.68 -15.97 17.17
CA LEU A 195 9.93 -16.70 17.42
C LEU A 195 9.93 -18.09 16.82
N VAL A 196 8.81 -18.82 16.88
CA VAL A 196 8.67 -20.12 16.21
C VAL A 196 8.97 -19.98 14.71
N TRP A 197 8.39 -18.97 14.04
CA TRP A 197 8.69 -18.75 12.64
C TRP A 197 10.16 -18.38 12.40
N TYR A 198 10.76 -17.50 13.20
CA TYR A 198 12.17 -17.12 13.05
C TYR A 198 13.11 -18.33 13.20
N ILE A 199 12.83 -19.23 14.14
CA ILE A 199 13.62 -20.46 14.35
C ILE A 199 13.51 -21.38 13.12
N LEU A 200 12.31 -21.57 12.57
CA LEU A 200 12.10 -22.40 11.38
C LEU A 200 12.77 -21.79 10.15
N ALA A 201 12.65 -20.48 9.96
CA ALA A 201 13.28 -19.75 8.85
C ALA A 201 14.81 -19.75 8.95
N TYR A 202 15.36 -19.59 10.16
CA TYR A 202 16.81 -19.70 10.41
C TYR A 202 17.35 -21.10 10.07
N LYS A 203 16.62 -22.18 10.40
CA LYS A 203 17.02 -23.55 10.03
C LYS A 203 17.12 -23.73 8.51
N GLN A 204 16.36 -22.99 7.71
CA GLN A 204 16.41 -23.07 6.24
C GLN A 204 17.43 -22.09 5.62
N GLY A 205 17.47 -20.84 6.10
CA GLY A 205 18.24 -19.75 5.49
C GLY A 205 19.57 -19.42 6.18
N GLY A 206 19.83 -20.01 7.35
CA GLY A 206 21.08 -19.84 8.11
C GLY A 206 21.41 -18.39 8.43
N GLU A 207 22.72 -18.09 8.49
CA GLU A 207 23.23 -16.74 8.81
C GLU A 207 22.86 -15.70 7.76
N HIS A 208 22.73 -16.08 6.50
CA HIS A 208 22.31 -15.16 5.44
C HIS A 208 20.93 -14.56 5.73
N PHE A 209 19.95 -15.41 6.10
CA PHE A 209 18.63 -14.97 6.53
C PHE A 209 18.70 -14.06 7.75
N LEU A 210 19.50 -14.42 8.76
CA LEU A 210 19.63 -13.63 10.00
C LEU A 210 20.20 -12.23 9.72
N ASN A 211 21.21 -12.14 8.86
CA ASN A 211 21.80 -10.86 8.44
C ASN A 211 20.80 -9.98 7.70
N LEU A 212 19.97 -10.55 6.82
CA LEU A 212 18.89 -9.80 6.13
C LEU A 212 17.85 -9.28 7.12
N VAL A 213 17.41 -10.14 8.07
CA VAL A 213 16.45 -9.74 9.11
C VAL A 213 17.02 -8.65 10.00
N TYR A 214 18.29 -8.74 10.41
CA TYR A 214 18.96 -7.71 11.20
C TYR A 214 19.02 -6.38 10.46
N ALA A 215 19.45 -6.41 9.22
CA ALA A 215 19.58 -5.21 8.40
C ALA A 215 18.25 -4.51 8.13
N GLU A 216 17.21 -5.27 7.81
CA GLU A 216 15.91 -4.70 7.46
C GLU A 216 15.11 -4.23 8.67
N ASN A 217 15.29 -4.83 9.86
CA ASN A 217 14.60 -4.39 11.07
C ASN A 217 15.41 -3.34 11.86
N PHE A 218 16.69 -3.61 12.12
CA PHE A 218 17.54 -2.74 12.95
C PHE A 218 18.38 -1.78 12.12
N GLY A 219 19.01 -2.27 11.06
CA GLY A 219 19.84 -1.43 10.18
C GLY A 219 19.04 -0.29 9.57
N ARG A 220 17.85 -0.59 9.05
CA ARG A 220 16.93 0.41 8.49
C ARG A 220 16.40 1.38 9.55
N PHE A 221 16.11 0.92 10.76
CA PHE A 221 15.61 1.77 11.85
C PHE A 221 16.70 2.74 12.33
N LEU A 222 17.94 2.26 12.45
CA LEU A 222 19.09 3.03 12.93
C LEU A 222 19.77 3.85 11.82
N GLY A 223 19.34 3.72 10.56
CA GLY A 223 19.97 4.41 9.42
C GLY A 223 21.41 3.90 9.14
N MET A 224 21.66 2.61 9.35
CA MET A 224 22.98 2.04 9.10
C MET A 224 23.27 1.93 7.60
N ASP A 225 24.53 2.09 7.22
CA ASP A 225 24.98 1.91 5.84
C ASP A 225 24.80 0.45 5.40
N SER A 226 24.06 0.23 4.31
CA SER A 226 23.79 -1.09 3.75
C SER A 226 25.07 -1.85 3.39
N LYS A 227 26.12 -1.14 2.93
CA LYS A 227 27.41 -1.76 2.58
C LYS A 227 28.11 -2.37 3.79
N LYS A 228 28.02 -1.73 4.98
CA LYS A 228 28.57 -2.27 6.23
C LYS A 228 27.85 -3.53 6.71
N LEU A 229 26.62 -3.72 6.26
CA LEU A 229 25.77 -4.88 6.58
C LEU A 229 25.85 -5.98 5.49
N GLY A 230 26.72 -5.83 4.49
CA GLY A 230 26.86 -6.78 3.38
C GLY A 230 25.66 -6.85 2.44
N ILE A 231 24.86 -5.76 2.38
CA ILE A 231 23.65 -5.68 1.55
C ILE A 231 23.93 -4.84 0.31
N SER A 232 23.52 -5.35 -0.84
CA SER A 232 23.76 -4.74 -2.15
C SER A 232 22.80 -3.61 -2.52
N TYR A 233 21.72 -3.41 -1.79
CA TYR A 233 20.70 -2.40 -2.04
C TYR A 233 20.58 -1.37 -0.91
N GLU A 234 19.98 -0.21 -1.19
CA GLU A 234 19.75 0.84 -0.19
C GLU A 234 18.62 0.48 0.77
N LEU A 235 18.88 0.65 2.08
CA LEU A 235 17.92 0.37 3.13
C LEU A 235 16.95 1.55 3.30
N GLY A 236 15.77 1.42 2.70
CA GLY A 236 14.66 2.34 2.94
C GLY A 236 14.61 3.56 2.03
N HIS A 237 13.79 4.53 2.42
CA HIS A 237 13.60 5.81 1.71
C HIS A 237 13.80 6.94 2.71
N GLU A 238 14.84 7.71 2.55
CA GLU A 238 15.12 8.84 3.44
C GLU A 238 14.06 9.93 3.32
N GLY A 239 13.72 10.53 4.45
CA GLY A 239 12.76 11.63 4.52
C GLY A 239 12.90 12.46 5.78
N PRO A 240 12.48 13.75 5.74
CA PRO A 240 12.57 14.64 6.89
C PRO A 240 11.67 14.17 8.04
N PHE A 241 11.97 14.59 9.28
CA PHE A 241 11.19 14.16 10.45
C PHE A 241 9.72 14.57 10.39
N TRP A 242 9.40 15.67 9.72
CA TRP A 242 8.03 16.19 9.53
C TRP A 242 7.27 15.53 8.36
N TYR A 243 7.87 14.55 7.67
CA TYR A 243 7.30 13.86 6.50
C TYR A 243 5.84 13.42 6.70
N TYR A 244 5.47 12.96 7.89
CA TYR A 244 4.15 12.40 8.14
C TYR A 244 3.05 13.44 8.33
N ILE A 245 3.38 14.73 8.53
CA ILE A 245 2.38 15.80 8.61
C ILE A 245 1.68 15.99 7.25
N PRO A 246 2.40 16.28 6.15
CA PRO A 246 1.77 16.33 4.83
C PRO A 246 1.25 14.95 4.38
N ALA A 247 1.92 13.85 4.74
CA ALA A 247 1.51 12.51 4.33
C ALA A 247 0.11 12.14 4.86
N ILE A 248 -0.21 12.45 6.13
CA ILE A 248 -1.54 12.18 6.68
C ILE A 248 -2.61 13.10 6.07
N ILE A 249 -2.28 14.37 5.80
CA ILE A 249 -3.19 15.30 5.16
C ILE A 249 -3.51 14.85 3.74
N LEU A 250 -2.51 14.52 2.95
CA LEU A 250 -2.67 14.02 1.58
C LEU A 250 -3.36 12.65 1.57
N GLY A 251 -3.01 11.78 2.51
CA GLY A 251 -3.61 10.45 2.63
C GLY A 251 -5.10 10.46 2.97
N PHE A 252 -5.60 11.52 3.60
CA PHE A 252 -7.04 11.72 3.84
C PHE A 252 -7.76 12.53 2.75
N MET A 253 -7.10 12.89 1.65
CA MET A 253 -7.81 13.57 0.55
C MET A 253 -8.98 12.72 0.04
N PRO A 254 -10.11 13.38 -0.35
CA PRO A 254 -10.37 14.83 -0.32
C PRO A 254 -10.88 15.34 1.04
N TRP A 255 -11.09 14.47 2.03
CA TRP A 255 -11.75 14.79 3.29
C TRP A 255 -10.95 15.73 4.18
N SER A 256 -9.62 15.70 4.09
CA SER A 256 -8.70 16.61 4.78
C SER A 256 -8.80 18.07 4.31
N LEU A 257 -9.41 18.36 3.15
CA LEU A 257 -9.70 19.72 2.73
C LEU A 257 -10.53 20.48 3.76
N LEU A 258 -11.46 19.80 4.46
CA LEU A 258 -12.22 20.43 5.53
C LEU A 258 -11.31 20.91 6.67
N LEU A 259 -10.27 20.14 7.03
CA LEU A 259 -9.29 20.55 8.05
C LEU A 259 -8.57 21.83 7.62
N ILE A 260 -8.16 21.91 6.35
CA ILE A 260 -7.50 23.09 5.79
C ILE A 260 -8.46 24.30 5.85
N PHE A 261 -9.70 24.17 5.38
CA PHE A 261 -10.67 25.26 5.41
C PHE A 261 -11.04 25.69 6.84
N ALA A 262 -11.15 24.72 7.76
CA ALA A 262 -11.41 25.00 9.16
C ALA A 262 -10.28 25.81 9.80
N ALA A 263 -9.02 25.50 9.49
CA ALA A 263 -7.86 26.24 10.00
C ALA A 263 -7.93 27.75 9.69
N PHE A 264 -8.42 28.11 8.50
CA PHE A 264 -8.63 29.52 8.12
C PHE A 264 -9.93 30.14 8.65
N SER A 265 -10.85 29.32 9.15
CA SER A 265 -12.20 29.76 9.57
C SER A 265 -12.38 29.85 11.08
N ILE A 266 -11.50 29.22 11.86
CA ILE A 266 -11.58 29.21 13.32
C ILE A 266 -10.95 30.49 13.86
N SER A 267 -11.78 31.39 14.39
CA SER A 267 -11.32 32.50 15.22
C SER A 267 -10.96 31.98 16.59
N ILE A 268 -9.71 32.06 16.98
CA ILE A 268 -9.23 31.67 18.32
C ILE A 268 -9.74 32.69 19.34
N LYS A 269 -10.97 32.50 19.83
CA LYS A 269 -11.44 33.28 20.99
C LYS A 269 -10.66 32.81 22.22
N LYS A 270 -10.04 33.76 22.94
CA LYS A 270 -9.47 33.46 24.27
C LYS A 270 -10.54 32.78 25.13
N SER A 271 -10.29 31.54 25.52
CA SER A 271 -11.20 30.81 26.38
C SER A 271 -11.18 31.41 27.77
N THR A 272 -12.34 31.80 28.26
CA THR A 272 -12.56 32.29 29.64
C THR A 272 -12.49 31.18 30.69
N GLN A 273 -12.34 29.93 30.29
CA GLN A 273 -12.26 28.80 31.22
C GLN A 273 -10.87 28.70 31.86
N LYS A 274 -10.84 28.62 33.19
CA LYS A 274 -9.65 28.51 34.05
C LYS A 274 -8.90 27.16 33.95
N LEU A 275 -9.43 26.15 33.21
CA LEU A 275 -8.77 24.85 33.06
C LEU A 275 -7.54 24.96 32.16
N SER A 276 -6.41 24.37 32.60
CA SER A 276 -5.21 24.24 31.78
C SER A 276 -5.47 23.37 30.53
N ILE A 277 -4.66 23.53 29.48
CA ILE A 277 -4.74 22.70 28.27
C ILE A 277 -4.65 21.21 28.64
N TRP A 278 -3.77 20.86 29.59
CA TRP A 278 -3.61 19.49 30.06
C TRP A 278 -4.87 18.95 30.75
N GLN A 279 -5.52 19.73 31.62
CA GLN A 279 -6.77 19.34 32.27
C GLN A 279 -7.89 19.14 31.26
N ARG A 280 -7.97 19.95 30.22
CA ARG A 280 -8.94 19.76 29.13
C ARG A 280 -8.68 18.47 28.37
N PHE A 281 -7.40 18.18 28.08
CA PHE A 281 -6.99 16.97 27.37
C PHE A 281 -7.36 15.70 28.14
N ILE A 282 -7.03 15.60 29.41
CA ILE A 282 -7.33 14.41 30.22
C ILE A 282 -8.82 14.21 30.54
N ASN A 283 -9.61 15.28 30.43
CA ASN A 283 -11.07 15.25 30.62
C ASN A 283 -11.85 14.96 29.34
N LEU A 284 -11.18 14.69 28.23
CA LEU A 284 -11.84 14.19 27.01
C LEU A 284 -12.48 12.82 27.26
N ASP A 285 -13.52 12.51 26.50
CA ASP A 285 -14.07 11.14 26.51
C ASP A 285 -13.00 10.11 26.11
N LYS A 286 -13.13 8.89 26.63
CA LYS A 286 -12.11 7.83 26.45
C LYS A 286 -11.78 7.55 24.99
N LEU A 287 -12.77 7.55 24.10
CA LEU A 287 -12.58 7.25 22.69
C LEU A 287 -11.80 8.36 21.99
N THR A 288 -12.14 9.62 22.25
CA THR A 288 -11.42 10.78 21.71
C THR A 288 -9.98 10.81 22.23
N LEU A 289 -9.77 10.58 23.53
CA LEU A 289 -8.45 10.53 24.14
C LEU A 289 -7.60 9.41 23.53
N PHE A 290 -8.14 8.19 23.41
CA PHE A 290 -7.44 7.05 22.80
C PHE A 290 -7.11 7.30 21.33
N SER A 291 -8.02 7.93 20.58
CA SER A 291 -7.80 8.28 19.17
C SER A 291 -6.66 9.28 19.00
N ILE A 292 -6.61 10.34 19.83
CA ILE A 292 -5.52 11.32 19.80
C ILE A 292 -4.18 10.65 20.14
N ILE A 293 -4.14 9.86 21.22
CA ILE A 293 -2.93 9.16 21.65
C ILE A 293 -2.45 8.22 20.55
N SER A 294 -3.34 7.43 19.95
CA SER A 294 -3.00 6.51 18.86
C SER A 294 -2.38 7.25 17.68
N VAL A 295 -3.01 8.35 17.23
CA VAL A 295 -2.51 9.14 16.10
C VAL A 295 -1.13 9.74 16.42
N VAL A 296 -1.00 10.40 17.57
CA VAL A 296 0.24 11.07 17.96
C VAL A 296 1.38 10.08 18.12
N ILE A 297 1.17 8.98 18.84
CA ILE A 297 2.23 8.01 19.13
C ILE A 297 2.67 7.28 17.85
N ILE A 298 1.74 6.87 16.98
CA ILE A 298 2.09 6.19 15.74
C ILE A 298 2.88 7.11 14.81
N ILE A 299 2.44 8.36 14.63
CA ILE A 299 3.15 9.35 13.81
C ILE A 299 4.53 9.65 14.39
N THR A 300 4.63 9.92 15.69
CA THR A 300 5.90 10.23 16.36
C THR A 300 6.87 9.05 16.25
N PHE A 301 6.41 7.83 16.49
CA PHE A 301 7.24 6.64 16.37
C PHE A 301 7.86 6.51 14.98
N TYR A 302 7.07 6.62 13.93
CA TYR A 302 7.60 6.52 12.57
C TYR A 302 8.35 7.77 12.09
N ALA A 303 8.21 8.91 12.78
CA ALA A 303 9.00 10.10 12.49
C ALA A 303 10.49 9.97 12.94
N ILE A 304 10.80 9.08 13.89
CA ILE A 304 12.15 8.87 14.42
C ILE A 304 13.10 8.26 13.36
N PRO A 305 12.79 7.09 12.72
CA PRO A 305 13.69 6.48 11.75
C PRO A 305 13.91 7.37 10.52
N SER A 306 15.05 7.24 9.85
CA SER A 306 15.33 7.94 8.59
C SER A 306 14.44 7.46 7.44
N SER A 307 14.16 6.16 7.39
CA SER A 307 13.33 5.54 6.35
C SER A 307 11.83 5.80 6.58
N LYS A 308 11.19 6.48 5.63
CA LYS A 308 9.80 6.90 5.71
C LYS A 308 8.98 6.45 4.51
N ARG A 309 7.73 6.03 4.77
CA ARG A 309 6.69 5.76 3.75
C ARG A 309 5.33 6.14 4.30
N SER A 310 4.47 6.75 3.48
CA SER A 310 3.11 7.14 3.87
C SER A 310 2.27 5.98 4.44
N VAL A 311 2.45 4.78 3.90
CA VAL A 311 1.74 3.57 4.32
C VAL A 311 2.03 3.13 5.77
N TYR A 312 3.16 3.55 6.37
CA TYR A 312 3.52 3.11 7.73
C TYR A 312 2.57 3.66 8.80
N ILE A 313 1.97 4.82 8.57
CA ILE A 313 1.04 5.43 9.52
C ILE A 313 -0.42 4.98 9.35
N MET A 314 -0.72 4.01 8.46
CA MET A 314 -2.10 3.50 8.29
C MET A 314 -2.77 3.03 9.60
N PRO A 315 -2.08 2.46 10.60
CA PRO A 315 -2.71 2.12 11.87
C PRO A 315 -3.27 3.34 12.64
N ALA A 316 -2.84 4.57 12.33
CA ALA A 316 -3.37 5.79 12.92
C ALA A 316 -4.67 6.28 12.24
N TYR A 317 -4.99 5.78 11.03
CA TYR A 317 -6.10 6.29 10.23
C TYR A 317 -7.47 6.19 10.88
N PRO A 318 -7.87 5.10 11.58
CA PRO A 318 -9.18 5.08 12.25
C PRO A 318 -9.32 6.17 13.31
N GLY A 319 -8.28 6.39 14.13
CA GLY A 319 -8.27 7.48 15.10
C GLY A 319 -8.38 8.85 14.44
N ALA A 320 -7.61 9.09 13.37
CA ALA A 320 -7.65 10.34 12.62
C ALA A 320 -9.01 10.54 11.90
N ALA A 321 -9.61 9.48 11.32
CA ALA A 321 -10.93 9.53 10.69
C ALA A 321 -12.03 9.89 11.71
N TYR A 322 -11.96 9.33 12.91
CA TYR A 322 -12.88 9.71 14.00
C TYR A 322 -12.73 11.18 14.37
N LEU A 323 -11.50 11.66 14.59
CA LEU A 323 -11.23 13.07 14.92
C LEU A 323 -11.69 14.01 13.80
N LEU A 324 -11.44 13.63 12.54
CA LEU A 324 -11.91 14.38 11.38
C LEU A 324 -13.43 14.43 11.33
N THR A 325 -14.14 13.35 11.69
CA THR A 325 -15.60 13.31 11.76
C THR A 325 -16.15 14.26 12.81
N LEU A 326 -15.48 14.43 13.96
CA LEU A 326 -15.86 15.45 14.95
C LEU A 326 -15.74 16.86 14.36
N LEU A 327 -14.74 17.12 13.52
CA LEU A 327 -14.61 18.39 12.80
C LEU A 327 -15.75 18.58 11.78
N TYR A 328 -16.17 17.53 11.07
CA TYR A 328 -17.33 17.57 10.18
C TYR A 328 -18.62 17.90 10.95
N GLU A 329 -18.85 17.31 12.12
CA GLU A 329 -19.99 17.64 12.96
C GLU A 329 -19.97 19.09 13.46
N TRP A 330 -18.78 19.57 13.85
CA TRP A 330 -18.61 20.98 14.19
C TRP A 330 -18.97 21.88 13.00
N ALA A 331 -18.47 21.56 11.80
CA ALA A 331 -18.76 22.33 10.59
C ALA A 331 -20.25 22.30 10.24
N LEU A 332 -20.91 21.15 10.35
CA LEU A 332 -22.36 21.01 10.15
C LEU A 332 -23.19 21.90 11.10
N ASN A 333 -22.73 22.07 12.34
CA ASN A 333 -23.46 22.82 13.36
C ASN A 333 -23.11 24.33 13.37
N LYS A 334 -21.90 24.72 12.97
CA LYS A 334 -21.37 26.08 13.15
C LYS A 334 -20.94 26.79 11.86
N LYS A 335 -20.56 26.03 10.83
CA LYS A 335 -19.92 26.55 9.61
C LYS A 335 -20.32 25.75 8.37
N THR A 336 -21.62 25.61 8.11
CA THR A 336 -22.18 24.82 7.00
C THR A 336 -21.62 25.19 5.63
N ILE A 337 -21.15 26.42 5.46
CA ILE A 337 -20.50 26.90 4.24
C ILE A 337 -19.27 26.04 3.87
N LEU A 338 -18.52 25.53 4.87
CA LEU A 338 -17.33 24.71 4.63
C LEU A 338 -17.70 23.34 4.01
N ILE A 339 -18.82 22.76 4.44
CA ILE A 339 -19.35 21.51 3.85
C ILE A 339 -19.78 21.76 2.41
N LYS A 340 -20.49 22.87 2.16
CA LYS A 340 -20.92 23.25 0.79
C LYS A 340 -19.73 23.57 -0.11
N LEU A 341 -18.65 24.16 0.42
CA LEU A 341 -17.41 24.43 -0.34
C LEU A 341 -16.73 23.12 -0.72
N LEU A 342 -16.56 22.19 0.21
CA LEU A 342 -16.01 20.86 -0.06
C LEU A 342 -16.83 20.14 -1.15
N ALA A 343 -18.16 20.15 -1.01
CA ALA A 343 -19.07 19.55 -1.99
C ALA A 343 -18.91 20.15 -3.38
N ARG A 344 -18.74 21.48 -3.49
CA ARG A 344 -18.48 22.16 -4.78
C ARG A 344 -17.17 21.71 -5.42
N ILE A 345 -16.10 21.57 -4.64
CA ILE A 345 -14.80 21.12 -5.13
C ILE A 345 -14.91 19.69 -5.68
N ILE A 346 -15.50 18.78 -4.92
CA ILE A 346 -15.68 17.39 -5.36
C ILE A 346 -16.59 17.34 -6.60
N LEU A 347 -17.64 18.14 -6.63
CA LEU A 347 -18.54 18.23 -7.79
C LEU A 347 -17.79 18.71 -9.04
N VAL A 348 -16.97 19.75 -8.92
CA VAL A 348 -16.17 20.27 -10.06
C VAL A 348 -15.21 19.21 -10.57
N ILE A 349 -14.48 18.53 -9.68
CA ILE A 349 -13.53 17.46 -10.06
C ILE A 349 -14.26 16.30 -10.76
N SER A 350 -15.39 15.84 -10.20
CA SER A 350 -16.21 14.79 -10.80
C SER A 350 -16.81 15.24 -12.14
N GLY A 351 -17.22 16.51 -12.26
CA GLY A 351 -17.73 17.10 -13.50
C GLY A 351 -16.69 17.15 -14.61
N ILE A 352 -15.45 17.56 -14.27
CA ILE A 352 -14.33 17.51 -15.22
C ILE A 352 -14.09 16.08 -15.71
N LEU A 353 -14.13 15.10 -14.82
CA LEU A 353 -13.97 13.69 -15.18
C LEU A 353 -15.09 13.21 -16.12
N VAL A 354 -16.34 13.51 -15.81
CA VAL A 354 -17.50 13.18 -16.67
C VAL A 354 -17.35 13.81 -18.06
N LEU A 355 -16.91 15.07 -18.15
CA LEU A 355 -16.69 15.77 -19.41
C LEU A 355 -15.52 15.18 -20.20
N LEU A 356 -14.39 14.88 -19.54
CA LEU A 356 -13.23 14.27 -20.20
C LEU A 356 -13.62 12.94 -20.86
N ILE A 357 -14.41 12.12 -20.18
CA ILE A 357 -14.84 10.84 -20.74
C ILE A 357 -15.82 11.04 -21.89
N ALA A 358 -16.75 11.99 -21.76
CA ALA A 358 -17.61 12.37 -22.88
C ALA A 358 -16.78 12.83 -24.10
N CYS A 359 -15.72 13.61 -23.89
CA CYS A 359 -14.79 13.97 -24.96
C CYS A 359 -14.14 12.75 -25.62
N PHE A 360 -13.65 11.78 -24.84
CA PHE A 360 -13.10 10.53 -25.40
C PHE A 360 -14.13 9.71 -26.16
N HIS A 361 -15.43 9.76 -25.78
CA HIS A 361 -16.48 9.01 -26.48
C HIS A 361 -16.86 9.65 -27.83
N PHE A 362 -16.87 10.97 -27.91
CA PHE A 362 -17.45 11.66 -29.07
C PHE A 362 -16.41 12.34 -29.97
N VAL A 363 -15.15 12.46 -29.50
CA VAL A 363 -14.07 13.14 -30.24
C VAL A 363 -12.86 12.19 -30.31
N ASP A 364 -12.26 12.08 -31.48
CA ASP A 364 -10.96 11.40 -31.63
C ASP A 364 -9.85 12.31 -31.08
N LEU A 365 -9.71 12.27 -29.76
CA LEU A 365 -8.70 13.06 -29.05
C LEU A 365 -7.27 12.64 -29.42
N TYR A 366 -7.05 11.41 -29.85
CA TYR A 366 -5.72 10.98 -30.30
C TYR A 366 -5.28 11.71 -31.56
N SER A 367 -6.12 11.72 -32.61
CA SER A 367 -5.83 12.44 -33.84
C SER A 367 -5.65 13.94 -33.63
N VAL A 368 -6.45 14.54 -32.74
CA VAL A 368 -6.30 15.97 -32.41
C VAL A 368 -4.99 16.21 -31.63
N SER A 369 -4.64 15.33 -30.69
CA SER A 369 -3.45 15.49 -29.86
C SER A 369 -2.15 15.35 -30.64
N THR A 370 -2.09 14.50 -31.67
CA THR A 370 -0.90 14.35 -32.55
C THR A 370 -0.55 15.61 -33.32
N LEU A 371 -1.53 16.52 -33.53
CA LEU A 371 -1.30 17.80 -34.15
C LEU A 371 -0.72 18.86 -33.21
N LEU A 372 -0.95 18.70 -31.90
CA LEU A 372 -0.64 19.72 -30.89
C LEU A 372 0.54 19.31 -29.98
N LEU A 373 0.79 18.02 -29.81
CA LEU A 373 1.75 17.48 -28.85
C LEU A 373 2.84 16.70 -29.54
N HIS A 374 4.06 16.84 -29.06
CA HIS A 374 5.24 16.12 -29.55
C HIS A 374 5.81 15.14 -28.52
N ASP A 375 5.30 15.15 -27.28
CA ASP A 375 5.73 14.25 -26.24
C ASP A 375 5.15 12.84 -26.44
N THR A 376 6.02 11.88 -26.74
CA THR A 376 5.65 10.49 -27.04
C THR A 376 4.94 9.80 -25.90
N LYS A 377 5.27 10.13 -24.64
CA LYS A 377 4.65 9.53 -23.47
C LYS A 377 3.21 10.01 -23.31
N THR A 378 2.97 11.33 -23.41
CA THR A 378 1.62 11.91 -23.35
C THR A 378 0.74 11.40 -24.48
N LEU A 379 1.28 11.28 -25.70
CA LEU A 379 0.56 10.72 -26.85
C LEU A 379 0.21 9.24 -26.63
N HIS A 380 1.11 8.45 -26.04
CA HIS A 380 0.82 7.07 -25.66
C HIS A 380 -0.33 6.99 -24.65
N ASP A 381 -0.27 7.78 -23.56
CA ASP A 381 -1.36 7.84 -22.57
C ASP A 381 -2.70 8.19 -23.20
N ILE A 382 -2.73 9.22 -24.06
CA ILE A 382 -3.97 9.61 -24.77
C ILE A 382 -4.45 8.47 -25.68
N SER A 383 -3.55 7.76 -26.37
CA SER A 383 -3.92 6.64 -27.23
C SER A 383 -4.57 5.50 -26.45
N LEU A 384 -4.04 5.17 -25.27
CA LEU A 384 -4.61 4.14 -24.39
C LEU A 384 -6.05 4.48 -24.00
N PHE A 385 -6.28 5.71 -23.51
CA PHE A 385 -7.60 6.13 -23.10
C PHE A 385 -8.56 6.31 -24.30
N SER A 386 -8.08 6.84 -25.44
CA SER A 386 -8.87 6.97 -26.65
C SER A 386 -9.37 5.60 -27.12
N THR A 387 -8.49 4.63 -27.26
CA THR A 387 -8.86 3.25 -27.67
C THR A 387 -9.87 2.61 -26.72
N ALA A 388 -9.71 2.82 -25.40
CA ALA A 388 -10.58 2.19 -24.39
C ALA A 388 -11.96 2.86 -24.30
N PHE A 389 -12.04 4.19 -24.50
CA PHE A 389 -13.29 4.95 -24.29
C PHE A 389 -14.02 5.31 -25.56
N GLN A 390 -13.43 5.26 -26.76
CA GLN A 390 -14.14 5.43 -28.03
C GLN A 390 -15.17 4.31 -28.25
N HIS A 391 -14.85 3.09 -27.80
CA HIS A 391 -15.74 1.93 -27.92
C HIS A 391 -15.98 1.30 -26.54
N PRO A 392 -16.73 1.99 -25.64
CA PRO A 392 -16.93 1.49 -24.29
C PRO A 392 -17.75 0.20 -24.30
N SER A 393 -17.41 -0.71 -23.40
CA SER A 393 -18.31 -1.84 -23.10
C SER A 393 -19.64 -1.33 -22.53
N ILE A 394 -20.71 -2.12 -22.66
CA ILE A 394 -22.01 -1.80 -22.06
C ILE A 394 -21.85 -1.49 -20.56
N PHE A 395 -21.03 -2.25 -19.86
CA PHE A 395 -20.72 -2.00 -18.45
C PHE A 395 -20.02 -0.65 -18.23
N GLY A 396 -19.03 -0.31 -19.05
CA GLY A 396 -18.32 0.97 -18.98
C GLY A 396 -19.27 2.16 -19.19
N PHE A 397 -20.16 2.06 -20.19
CA PHE A 397 -21.17 3.08 -20.44
C PHE A 397 -22.15 3.24 -19.27
N LEU A 398 -22.63 2.12 -18.69
CA LEU A 398 -23.55 2.16 -17.54
C LEU A 398 -22.91 2.81 -16.30
N VAL A 399 -21.65 2.54 -16.03
CA VAL A 399 -20.93 3.14 -14.88
C VAL A 399 -20.73 4.63 -15.12
N TRP A 400 -20.36 5.06 -16.33
CA TRP A 400 -20.26 6.48 -16.67
C TRP A 400 -21.62 7.18 -16.56
N PHE A 401 -22.69 6.58 -17.07
CA PHE A 401 -24.05 7.12 -17.00
C PHE A 401 -24.53 7.25 -15.54
N LEU A 402 -24.23 6.26 -14.69
CA LEU A 402 -24.51 6.33 -13.26
C LEU A 402 -23.77 7.50 -12.61
N LEU A 403 -22.47 7.69 -12.92
CA LEU A 403 -21.70 8.82 -12.40
C LEU A 403 -22.31 10.15 -12.83
N LEU A 404 -22.75 10.28 -14.09
CA LEU A 404 -23.44 11.47 -14.60
C LEU A 404 -24.75 11.73 -13.85
N CYS A 405 -25.58 10.71 -13.63
CA CYS A 405 -26.83 10.85 -12.88
C CYS A 405 -26.60 11.30 -11.44
N VAL A 406 -25.61 10.70 -10.76
CA VAL A 406 -25.26 11.08 -9.40
C VAL A 406 -24.69 12.50 -9.36
N PHE A 407 -23.85 12.89 -10.32
CA PHE A 407 -23.33 14.24 -10.47
C PHE A 407 -24.46 15.28 -10.57
N ILE A 408 -25.43 15.06 -11.46
CA ILE A 408 -26.60 15.95 -11.63
C ILE A 408 -27.42 16.01 -10.34
N SER A 409 -27.64 14.87 -9.69
CA SER A 409 -28.38 14.80 -8.44
C SER A 409 -27.72 15.62 -7.32
N VAL A 410 -26.39 15.50 -7.17
CA VAL A 410 -25.63 16.26 -6.15
C VAL A 410 -25.61 17.76 -6.47
N TRP A 411 -25.50 18.13 -7.74
CA TRP A 411 -25.60 19.53 -8.18
C TRP A 411 -26.95 20.16 -7.78
N TYR A 412 -28.05 19.41 -7.92
CA TYR A 412 -29.40 19.86 -7.48
C TYR A 412 -29.50 19.96 -5.97
N VAL A 413 -29.06 18.91 -5.24
CA VAL A 413 -29.05 18.85 -3.77
C VAL A 413 -28.25 19.98 -3.16
N LEU A 414 -27.08 20.33 -3.73
CA LEU A 414 -26.22 21.40 -3.24
C LEU A 414 -26.92 22.78 -3.22
N ARG A 415 -27.90 23.00 -4.12
CA ARG A 415 -28.63 24.25 -4.23
C ARG A 415 -29.82 24.37 -3.28
N LYS A 416 -30.46 23.24 -2.95
CA LYS A 416 -31.76 23.23 -2.27
C LYS A 416 -31.75 22.64 -0.87
N GLU A 417 -30.76 21.77 -0.54
CA GLU A 417 -30.84 20.94 0.64
C GLU A 417 -29.97 21.41 1.82
N THR A 418 -30.20 20.79 2.98
CA THR A 418 -29.44 21.02 4.20
C THR A 418 -28.00 20.51 4.07
N ALA A 419 -27.07 21.09 4.80
CA ALA A 419 -25.65 20.71 4.75
C ALA A 419 -25.41 19.21 5.09
N ARG A 420 -26.31 18.60 5.89
CA ARG A 420 -26.22 17.17 6.22
C ARG A 420 -26.53 16.28 5.01
N ILE A 421 -27.57 16.59 4.26
CA ILE A 421 -27.92 15.89 3.02
C ILE A 421 -26.84 16.13 1.97
N VAL A 422 -26.36 17.37 1.84
CA VAL A 422 -25.23 17.70 0.95
C VAL A 422 -24.00 16.85 1.25
N LEU A 423 -23.63 16.66 2.54
CA LEU A 423 -22.49 15.84 2.91
C LEU A 423 -22.67 14.37 2.47
N ILE A 424 -23.83 13.76 2.78
CA ILE A 424 -24.11 12.37 2.41
C ILE A 424 -24.06 12.21 0.88
N SER A 425 -24.71 13.10 0.14
CA SER A 425 -24.71 13.06 -1.33
C SER A 425 -23.30 13.21 -1.90
N THR A 426 -22.45 14.05 -1.27
CA THR A 426 -21.05 14.22 -1.66
C THR A 426 -20.23 12.94 -1.42
N LEU A 427 -20.47 12.23 -0.30
CA LEU A 427 -19.85 10.93 -0.04
C LEU A 427 -20.22 9.91 -1.13
N VAL A 428 -21.50 9.86 -1.51
CA VAL A 428 -21.99 8.97 -2.58
C VAL A 428 -21.34 9.34 -3.93
N LEU A 429 -21.29 10.61 -4.30
CA LEU A 429 -20.63 11.06 -5.53
C LEU A 429 -19.17 10.63 -5.56
N PHE A 430 -18.47 10.80 -4.45
CA PHE A 430 -17.05 10.45 -4.39
C PHE A 430 -16.85 8.92 -4.50
N ILE A 431 -17.71 8.11 -3.88
CA ILE A 431 -17.68 6.64 -4.04
C ILE A 431 -17.89 6.27 -5.51
N CYS A 432 -18.89 6.85 -6.19
CA CYS A 432 -19.13 6.59 -7.61
C CYS A 432 -17.94 7.01 -8.49
N THR A 433 -17.29 8.13 -8.15
CA THR A 433 -16.06 8.59 -8.83
C THR A 433 -14.92 7.58 -8.64
N GLN A 434 -14.73 7.07 -7.43
CA GLN A 434 -13.71 6.03 -7.17
C GLN A 434 -14.03 4.72 -7.91
N ILE A 435 -15.29 4.27 -7.92
CA ILE A 435 -15.70 3.07 -8.67
C ILE A 435 -15.40 3.25 -10.17
N PHE A 436 -15.66 4.44 -10.70
CA PHE A 436 -15.32 4.74 -12.09
C PHE A 436 -13.80 4.69 -12.34
N LEU A 437 -13.03 5.38 -11.52
CA LEU A 437 -11.57 5.44 -11.67
C LEU A 437 -10.93 4.05 -11.54
N GLU A 438 -11.26 3.30 -10.48
CA GLU A 438 -10.65 1.99 -10.21
C GLU A 438 -11.21 0.86 -11.08
N GLY A 439 -12.48 0.97 -11.49
CA GLY A 439 -13.12 -0.05 -12.31
C GLY A 439 -12.85 0.09 -13.81
N LEU A 440 -12.63 1.30 -14.31
CA LEU A 440 -12.51 1.58 -15.74
C LEU A 440 -11.21 2.30 -16.10
N ALA A 441 -10.89 3.45 -15.50
CA ALA A 441 -9.76 4.27 -15.94
C ALA A 441 -8.39 3.66 -15.55
N TYR A 442 -8.21 3.28 -14.29
CA TYR A 442 -6.95 2.68 -13.82
C TYR A 442 -6.57 1.37 -14.51
N PRO A 443 -7.50 0.42 -14.80
CA PRO A 443 -7.16 -0.77 -15.55
C PRO A 443 -6.58 -0.48 -16.94
N VAL A 444 -7.13 0.52 -17.65
CA VAL A 444 -6.60 0.95 -18.96
C VAL A 444 -5.15 1.38 -18.83
N PHE A 445 -4.87 2.27 -17.88
CA PHE A 445 -3.52 2.74 -17.60
C PHE A 445 -2.58 1.60 -17.19
N LYS A 446 -2.98 0.77 -16.22
CA LYS A 446 -2.15 -0.35 -15.72
C LYS A 446 -1.81 -1.34 -16.83
N ASN A 447 -2.78 -1.70 -17.68
CA ASN A 447 -2.56 -2.64 -18.78
C ASN A 447 -1.64 -2.07 -19.86
N GLY A 448 -1.74 -0.76 -20.14
CA GLY A 448 -0.88 -0.08 -21.10
C GLY A 448 0.61 -0.04 -20.71
N TYR A 449 0.88 -0.14 -19.40
CA TYR A 449 2.26 -0.15 -18.85
C TYR A 449 2.71 -1.52 -18.34
N SER A 450 1.91 -2.56 -18.53
CA SER A 450 2.22 -3.91 -18.07
C SER A 450 3.30 -4.58 -18.93
N SER A 451 4.14 -5.39 -18.30
CA SER A 451 5.12 -6.23 -18.98
C SER A 451 4.52 -7.55 -19.49
N ARG A 452 3.25 -7.84 -19.24
CA ARG A 452 2.58 -9.10 -19.61
C ARG A 452 2.63 -9.38 -21.13
N PRO A 453 2.32 -8.43 -22.03
CA PRO A 453 2.37 -8.71 -23.46
C PRO A 453 3.78 -9.11 -23.95
N PHE A 454 4.82 -8.53 -23.36
CA PHE A 454 6.19 -8.89 -23.67
C PHE A 454 6.53 -10.29 -23.13
N ALA A 455 6.13 -10.62 -21.90
CA ALA A 455 6.31 -11.96 -21.33
C ALA A 455 5.67 -13.04 -22.21
N GLU A 456 4.39 -12.87 -22.58
CA GLU A 456 3.65 -13.81 -23.44
C GLU A 456 4.33 -13.96 -24.81
N LYS A 457 4.78 -12.85 -25.42
CA LYS A 457 5.50 -12.86 -26.70
C LYS A 457 6.79 -13.68 -26.62
N ILE A 458 7.64 -13.46 -25.62
CA ILE A 458 8.93 -14.17 -25.54
C ILE A 458 8.76 -15.63 -25.12
N MET A 459 7.82 -15.96 -24.23
CA MET A 459 7.53 -17.35 -23.84
C MET A 459 6.92 -18.18 -24.97
N SER A 460 6.17 -17.56 -25.89
CA SER A 460 5.63 -18.28 -27.05
C SER A 460 6.68 -18.62 -28.11
N LYS A 461 7.81 -17.89 -28.13
CA LYS A 461 8.85 -18.05 -29.15
C LYS A 461 10.09 -18.82 -28.69
N TYR A 462 10.39 -18.79 -27.40
CA TYR A 462 11.62 -19.32 -26.83
C TYR A 462 11.35 -20.22 -25.65
N ASP A 463 12.14 -21.28 -25.49
CA ASP A 463 12.12 -22.14 -24.30
C ASP A 463 12.91 -21.47 -23.18
N LEU A 464 12.19 -20.63 -22.41
CA LEU A 464 12.75 -19.82 -21.33
C LEU A 464 12.71 -20.53 -19.97
N LYS A 465 12.03 -21.68 -19.86
CA LYS A 465 11.84 -22.38 -18.60
C LYS A 465 13.18 -22.88 -18.05
N ASN A 466 13.48 -22.49 -16.80
CA ASN A 466 14.71 -22.87 -16.09
C ASN A 466 16.04 -22.47 -16.78
N ASN A 467 16.00 -21.58 -17.76
CA ASN A 467 17.17 -21.16 -18.53
C ASN A 467 17.25 -19.64 -18.76
N THR A 468 16.55 -18.89 -17.92
CA THR A 468 16.50 -17.42 -17.99
C THR A 468 17.21 -16.82 -16.78
N TYR A 469 18.15 -15.94 -17.05
CA TYR A 469 19.04 -15.36 -16.06
C TYR A 469 18.89 -13.84 -15.98
N VAL A 470 19.07 -13.30 -14.78
CA VAL A 470 19.12 -11.87 -14.48
C VAL A 470 20.23 -11.56 -13.51
N MET A 471 20.62 -10.28 -13.41
CA MET A 471 21.57 -9.80 -12.41
C MET A 471 20.82 -9.34 -11.17
N ASN A 472 21.34 -9.65 -9.98
CA ASN A 472 20.75 -9.24 -8.69
C ASN A 472 21.47 -8.05 -8.05
N ASN A 473 22.78 -7.91 -8.26
CA ASN A 473 23.63 -6.99 -7.49
C ASN A 473 23.78 -5.58 -8.07
N LEU A 474 23.14 -5.27 -9.19
CA LEU A 474 23.21 -3.93 -9.74
C LEU A 474 22.07 -3.08 -9.17
N LYS A 475 22.39 -2.16 -8.26
CA LYS A 475 21.46 -1.28 -7.52
C LYS A 475 20.44 -0.53 -8.39
N GLU A 476 20.79 -0.27 -9.63
CA GLU A 476 19.99 0.46 -10.60
C GLU A 476 19.07 -0.45 -11.41
N TYR A 477 19.27 -1.78 -11.34
CA TYR A 477 18.34 -2.76 -11.90
C TYR A 477 17.18 -2.88 -10.95
N SER A 478 16.20 -2.14 -11.24
CA SER A 478 14.91 -2.41 -10.66
C SER A 478 14.55 -3.81 -11.08
N ASN A 479 14.46 -4.66 -10.11
CA ASN A 479 14.08 -6.04 -10.26
C ASN A 479 12.85 -6.13 -11.14
N LEU A 480 12.96 -6.85 -12.27
CA LEU A 480 11.90 -7.01 -13.27
C LEU A 480 10.76 -7.90 -12.72
N TYR A 481 10.26 -7.55 -11.52
CA TYR A 481 9.27 -8.34 -10.79
C TYR A 481 8.00 -8.59 -11.61
N GLY A 482 7.49 -7.58 -12.32
CA GLY A 482 6.31 -7.75 -13.16
C GLY A 482 6.54 -8.78 -14.26
N LEU A 483 7.67 -8.68 -14.96
CA LEU A 483 8.03 -9.63 -16.01
C LEU A 483 8.29 -11.02 -15.44
N ASN A 484 9.01 -11.14 -14.31
CA ASN A 484 9.27 -12.41 -13.63
C ASN A 484 7.97 -13.10 -13.17
N PHE A 485 7.00 -12.32 -12.67
CA PHE A 485 5.70 -12.85 -12.29
C PHE A 485 4.95 -13.46 -13.49
N TYR A 486 4.90 -12.74 -14.63
CA TYR A 486 4.24 -13.24 -15.83
C TYR A 486 5.03 -14.37 -16.54
N MET A 487 6.26 -14.63 -16.11
CA MET A 487 7.09 -15.76 -16.53
C MET A 487 7.14 -16.89 -15.47
N ASP A 488 6.15 -16.97 -14.57
CA ASP A 488 6.04 -18.01 -13.51
C ASP A 488 7.24 -18.07 -12.56
N ASN A 489 7.87 -16.93 -12.25
CA ASN A 489 9.04 -16.85 -11.37
C ASN A 489 10.22 -17.74 -11.82
N ASN A 490 10.56 -17.68 -13.10
CA ASN A 490 11.60 -18.53 -13.73
C ASN A 490 13.00 -17.91 -13.73
N TYR A 491 13.22 -16.74 -13.13
CA TYR A 491 14.52 -16.10 -13.14
C TYR A 491 15.53 -16.77 -12.23
N LYS A 492 16.74 -17.00 -12.77
CA LYS A 492 17.90 -17.49 -12.04
C LYS A 492 18.96 -16.40 -11.88
N ASN A 493 19.78 -16.55 -10.86
CA ASN A 493 20.83 -15.58 -10.54
C ASN A 493 22.08 -15.85 -11.42
N PHE A 494 22.33 -14.94 -12.38
CA PHE A 494 23.48 -15.04 -13.29
C PHE A 494 24.82 -14.96 -12.55
N GLU A 495 24.92 -14.15 -11.51
CA GLU A 495 26.17 -13.93 -10.76
C GLU A 495 26.55 -15.14 -9.93
N LYS A 496 25.56 -15.83 -9.36
CA LYS A 496 25.78 -17.05 -8.57
C LYS A 496 26.11 -18.26 -9.46
N GLU A 497 25.35 -18.46 -10.54
CA GLU A 497 25.46 -19.66 -11.35
C GLU A 497 26.53 -19.56 -12.44
N GLN A 498 26.85 -18.38 -12.96
CA GLN A 498 27.75 -18.15 -14.08
C GLN A 498 27.60 -19.18 -15.22
N PRO A 499 26.41 -19.33 -15.79
CA PRO A 499 26.07 -20.38 -16.74
C PRO A 499 26.87 -20.25 -18.04
N LYS A 500 27.07 -21.38 -18.75
CA LYS A 500 27.80 -21.37 -20.04
C LYS A 500 26.98 -20.78 -21.19
N ASN A 501 25.68 -20.97 -21.18
CA ASN A 501 24.74 -20.46 -22.19
C ASN A 501 23.35 -20.32 -21.57
N GLY A 502 22.46 -19.63 -22.26
CA GLY A 502 21.09 -19.42 -21.83
C GLY A 502 20.50 -18.13 -22.37
N TYR A 503 19.45 -17.69 -21.73
CA TYR A 503 18.78 -16.42 -22.01
C TYR A 503 19.03 -15.43 -20.88
N PHE A 504 19.18 -14.16 -21.24
CA PHE A 504 19.48 -13.09 -20.30
C PHE A 504 18.53 -11.93 -20.53
N ILE A 505 17.89 -11.44 -19.47
CA ILE A 505 16.96 -10.31 -19.54
C ILE A 505 17.53 -9.13 -18.75
N THR A 506 17.58 -7.97 -19.41
CA THR A 506 18.04 -6.72 -18.80
C THR A 506 17.51 -5.51 -19.55
N GLY A 507 17.66 -4.31 -18.95
CA GLY A 507 17.45 -3.04 -19.66
C GLY A 507 18.56 -2.79 -20.69
N LEU A 508 18.20 -2.17 -21.82
CA LEU A 508 19.11 -1.87 -22.92
C LEU A 508 20.30 -1.03 -22.47
N SER A 509 20.08 -0.06 -21.58
CA SER A 509 21.12 0.85 -21.07
C SER A 509 22.20 0.15 -20.22
N TYR A 510 22.00 -1.11 -19.87
CA TYR A 510 22.86 -1.81 -18.93
C TYR A 510 23.75 -2.88 -19.55
N ILE A 511 23.44 -3.34 -20.75
CA ILE A 511 24.13 -4.48 -21.36
C ILE A 511 25.65 -4.26 -21.50
N ASP A 512 26.09 -3.03 -21.80
CA ASP A 512 27.51 -2.74 -21.98
C ASP A 512 28.25 -2.70 -20.62
N LYS A 513 27.60 -2.25 -19.56
CA LYS A 513 28.14 -2.37 -18.19
C LYS A 513 28.33 -3.84 -17.81
N ILE A 514 27.36 -4.70 -18.16
CA ILE A 514 27.42 -6.14 -17.88
C ILE A 514 28.54 -6.81 -18.67
N LYS A 515 28.69 -6.51 -19.95
CA LYS A 515 29.81 -7.01 -20.77
C LYS A 515 31.16 -6.62 -20.16
N ALA A 516 31.30 -5.37 -19.73
CA ALA A 516 32.51 -4.87 -19.09
C ALA A 516 32.80 -5.57 -17.75
N LEU A 517 31.79 -5.82 -16.93
CA LEU A 517 31.91 -6.48 -15.61
C LEU A 517 32.51 -7.90 -15.75
N TYR A 518 32.18 -8.59 -16.81
CA TYR A 518 32.70 -9.95 -17.10
C TYR A 518 33.85 -9.98 -18.10
N ASN A 519 34.55 -8.87 -18.35
CA ASN A 519 35.69 -8.75 -19.25
C ASN A 519 35.42 -9.40 -20.63
N ASN A 520 34.24 -9.21 -21.17
CA ASN A 520 33.78 -9.83 -22.43
C ASN A 520 33.83 -11.38 -22.46
N LYS A 521 33.77 -12.01 -21.27
CA LYS A 521 33.69 -13.48 -21.15
C LYS A 521 32.44 -14.06 -21.83
N TYR A 522 31.40 -13.27 -22.00
CA TYR A 522 30.12 -13.65 -22.58
C TYR A 522 29.81 -12.83 -23.84
N ILE A 523 29.28 -13.51 -24.87
CA ILE A 523 28.70 -12.87 -26.05
C ILE A 523 27.19 -12.86 -25.88
N PHE A 524 26.58 -11.68 -25.98
CA PHE A 524 25.15 -11.48 -25.91
C PHE A 524 24.60 -11.12 -27.29
N LYS A 525 23.66 -11.95 -27.81
CA LYS A 525 22.92 -11.69 -29.04
C LYS A 525 21.50 -11.30 -28.71
N GLU A 526 21.10 -10.10 -29.11
CA GLU A 526 19.73 -9.63 -28.94
C GLU A 526 18.76 -10.50 -29.74
N LEU A 527 17.62 -10.85 -29.11
CA LEU A 527 16.56 -11.64 -29.73
C LEU A 527 15.26 -10.83 -29.86
N GLU A 528 14.81 -10.22 -28.78
CA GLU A 528 13.57 -9.45 -28.72
C GLU A 528 13.74 -8.26 -27.77
N ARG A 529 13.03 -7.16 -28.06
CA ARG A 529 12.95 -5.99 -27.18
C ARG A 529 11.53 -5.46 -27.07
N THR A 530 11.24 -4.73 -25.98
CA THR A 530 10.04 -3.92 -25.90
C THR A 530 10.13 -2.73 -26.84
N SER A 531 9.01 -2.27 -27.38
CA SER A 531 8.98 -1.16 -28.34
C SER A 531 9.44 0.16 -27.74
N ASP A 532 9.12 0.41 -26.45
CA ASP A 532 9.32 1.71 -25.79
C ASP A 532 9.66 1.57 -24.30
N ARG A 533 10.01 2.71 -23.64
CA ARG A 533 10.27 2.82 -22.20
C ARG A 533 9.01 2.91 -21.35
N PHE A 534 7.90 2.34 -21.80
CA PHE A 534 6.60 2.40 -21.12
C PHE A 534 6.49 1.29 -20.08
N ASN A 535 7.30 1.38 -19.04
CA ASN A 535 7.26 0.48 -17.91
C ASN A 535 7.82 1.18 -16.67
N ASP A 536 7.70 0.55 -15.52
CA ASP A 536 8.21 1.06 -14.24
C ASP A 536 9.75 1.21 -14.20
N TYR A 537 10.45 0.74 -15.25
CA TYR A 537 11.91 0.78 -15.37
C TYR A 537 12.43 2.03 -16.07
N GLY A 538 11.60 2.68 -16.88
CA GLY A 538 12.05 3.79 -17.72
C GLY A 538 13.13 3.41 -18.73
N ASP A 539 13.27 2.11 -19.05
CA ASP A 539 14.23 1.58 -20.02
C ASP A 539 13.56 0.56 -20.94
N VAL A 540 14.16 0.31 -22.11
CA VAL A 540 13.76 -0.76 -23.01
C VAL A 540 14.24 -2.09 -22.45
N ILE A 541 13.34 -3.04 -22.24
CA ILE A 541 13.69 -4.38 -21.77
C ILE A 541 14.07 -5.24 -22.96
N VAL A 542 15.17 -5.95 -22.85
CA VAL A 542 15.72 -6.78 -23.94
C VAL A 542 15.97 -8.20 -23.46
N LEU A 543 15.55 -9.16 -24.29
CA LEU A 543 15.92 -10.57 -24.17
C LEU A 543 17.14 -10.84 -25.05
N TYR A 544 18.21 -11.32 -24.42
CA TYR A 544 19.42 -11.77 -25.09
C TYR A 544 19.57 -13.30 -25.02
N ARG A 545 20.13 -13.90 -26.05
CA ARG A 545 20.77 -15.21 -25.95
C ARG A 545 22.23 -14.97 -25.66
N PHE A 546 22.82 -15.69 -24.70
CA PHE A 546 24.24 -15.57 -24.41
C PHE A 546 24.95 -16.92 -24.48
N ASN A 547 26.26 -16.85 -24.82
CA ASN A 547 27.19 -17.96 -24.78
C ASN A 547 28.49 -17.47 -24.14
N GLN A 548 29.12 -18.32 -23.34
CA GLN A 548 30.46 -18.07 -22.83
C GLN A 548 31.50 -18.24 -23.95
N THR A 549 32.39 -17.25 -24.11
CA THR A 549 33.54 -17.36 -25.03
C THR A 549 34.52 -18.33 -24.44
N GLY A 550 34.95 -19.37 -25.20
CA GLY A 550 35.88 -20.40 -24.73
C GLY A 550 37.31 -19.94 -24.44
N LYS A 551 37.56 -18.65 -24.24
CA LYS A 551 38.85 -18.12 -23.80
C LYS A 551 38.92 -18.17 -22.27
N GLU A 552 39.60 -19.17 -21.71
CA GLU A 552 40.11 -19.10 -20.35
C GLU A 552 40.98 -17.86 -20.20
N ILE A 553 40.52 -16.87 -19.43
CA ILE A 553 41.38 -15.78 -19.01
C ILE A 553 42.29 -16.36 -17.92
N LYS A 554 43.55 -16.63 -18.27
CA LYS A 554 44.59 -16.87 -17.27
C LYS A 554 44.58 -15.68 -16.29
N ARG A 555 44.32 -15.98 -15.02
CA ARG A 555 44.42 -15.02 -13.89
C ARG A 555 45.87 -14.57 -13.71
#